data_883c34ef4eee4750a861ea279b8764fa
#
_entry.id   883c34ef4eee4750a861ea279b8764fa
#
_cell.length_a   1.000
_cell.length_b   1.000
_cell.length_c   1.000
_cell.angle_alpha   90.00
_cell.angle_beta   90.00
_cell.angle_gamma   90.00
#
_symmetry.space_group_name_H-M   'P 1'
#
loop_
_entity.id
_entity.type
_entity.pdbx_description
1 polymer ?
#
loop_
_entity_poly.entity_id
_entity_poly.type
_entity_poly.pdbx_seq_one_letter_code
_entity_poly.pdbx_strand_id
1 'polypeptide(L)'
;GGLDHVLASGADVNVLVVDTEVYSNTGGQASKATQLGAVAQFANGGKRTGKKDLGAIAMTYGNVYVAQVAMGANEQHLITALKEAEAHHGPSILIAYAPCINHGISKGMSQAQLEEKLASECGYWPLWRYVPELKAEGKNPFILTSKEPNGQLLDFMMGETRFASLTRTFPET
;
A
#
# COMPACT_ATOMS: atom_id res chain seq x y z
N GLY A 1 -12.27 11.28 8.51
CA GLY A 1 -13.56 11.17 9.09
C GLY A 1 -13.97 9.76 9.49
N GLY A 2 -14.79 9.07 8.67
CA GLY A 2 -15.41 7.81 9.07
C GLY A 2 -14.45 6.70 9.46
N LEU A 3 -13.39 6.47 8.70
CA LEU A 3 -12.40 5.44 9.02
C LEU A 3 -11.69 5.73 10.35
N ASP A 4 -11.29 6.97 10.56
CA ASP A 4 -10.64 7.40 11.81
C ASP A 4 -11.55 7.11 13.03
N HIS A 5 -12.84 7.43 12.92
CA HIS A 5 -13.82 7.12 13.96
C HIS A 5 -13.94 5.62 14.23
N VAL A 6 -13.97 4.79 13.17
CA VAL A 6 -14.02 3.32 13.30
C VAL A 6 -12.79 2.80 14.05
N LEU A 7 -11.58 3.24 13.68
CA LEU A 7 -10.35 2.82 14.35
C LEU A 7 -10.29 3.29 15.81
N ALA A 8 -10.82 4.48 16.10
CA ALA A 8 -10.88 5.02 17.45
C ALA A 8 -11.94 4.36 18.34
N SER A 9 -12.97 3.75 17.75
CA SER A 9 -14.12 3.20 18.50
C SER A 9 -13.79 1.99 19.37
N GLY A 10 -12.69 1.27 19.06
CA GLY A 10 -12.36 0.00 19.70
C GLY A 10 -13.29 -1.17 19.32
N ALA A 11 -14.21 -0.96 18.36
CA ALA A 11 -15.09 -2.01 17.88
C ALA A 11 -14.31 -3.16 17.22
N ASP A 12 -14.75 -4.37 17.45
CA ASP A 12 -14.18 -5.56 16.82
C ASP A 12 -14.67 -5.62 15.35
N VAL A 13 -13.84 -5.10 14.45
CA VAL A 13 -14.14 -4.97 13.02
C VAL A 13 -12.87 -5.07 12.17
N ASN A 14 -12.96 -5.82 11.10
CA ASN A 14 -11.89 -5.95 10.11
C ASN A 14 -12.15 -5.03 8.91
N VAL A 15 -11.20 -4.17 8.60
CA VAL A 15 -11.23 -3.25 7.46
C VAL A 15 -10.20 -3.66 6.43
N LEU A 16 -10.64 -4.01 5.22
CA LEU A 16 -9.76 -4.22 4.08
C LEU A 16 -9.75 -2.97 3.20
N VAL A 17 -8.60 -2.32 3.10
CA VAL A 17 -8.36 -1.21 2.17
C VAL A 17 -7.71 -1.74 0.91
N VAL A 18 -8.39 -1.59 -0.22
CA VAL A 18 -7.86 -1.89 -1.55
C VAL A 18 -7.22 -0.60 -2.08
N ASP A 19 -5.89 -0.50 -1.96
CA ASP A 19 -5.15 0.72 -2.32
C ASP A 19 -4.75 0.70 -3.80
N THR A 20 -5.57 1.35 -4.62
CA THR A 20 -5.32 1.57 -6.05
C THR A 20 -4.48 2.81 -6.32
N GLU A 21 -4.08 3.54 -5.29
CA GLU A 21 -3.25 4.75 -5.34
C GLU A 21 -3.83 5.93 -6.16
N VAL A 22 -5.04 5.79 -6.67
CA VAL A 22 -5.82 6.83 -7.38
C VAL A 22 -7.30 6.65 -7.07
N TYR A 23 -8.14 7.63 -7.43
CA TYR A 23 -9.58 7.44 -7.50
C TYR A 23 -9.91 6.63 -8.78
N SER A 24 -9.77 5.31 -8.67
CA SER A 24 -9.84 4.36 -9.79
C SER A 24 -11.21 4.39 -10.49
N ASN A 25 -12.28 4.36 -9.70
CA ASN A 25 -13.65 4.25 -10.19
C ASN A 25 -14.10 5.47 -11.02
N THR A 26 -13.63 6.65 -10.70
CA THR A 26 -14.04 7.91 -11.37
C THR A 26 -13.10 8.35 -12.49
N GLY A 27 -12.05 7.57 -12.80
CA GLY A 27 -11.18 7.81 -13.94
C GLY A 27 -9.74 8.18 -13.62
N GLY A 28 -9.23 7.84 -12.44
CA GLY A 28 -7.80 7.95 -12.12
C GLY A 28 -7.33 9.31 -11.62
N GLN A 29 -8.20 10.04 -10.90
CA GLN A 29 -7.80 11.29 -10.26
C GLN A 29 -6.77 11.06 -9.16
N ALA A 30 -5.86 12.02 -9.00
CA ALA A 30 -4.91 12.01 -7.90
C ALA A 30 -5.62 12.05 -6.54
N SER A 31 -5.21 11.18 -5.64
CA SER A 31 -5.69 11.10 -4.25
C SER A 31 -4.55 11.36 -3.27
N LYS A 32 -4.85 11.33 -1.98
CA LYS A 32 -3.81 11.35 -0.94
C LYS A 32 -2.93 10.09 -0.97
N ALA A 33 -3.47 8.98 -1.51
CA ALA A 33 -2.74 7.71 -1.66
C ALA A 33 -1.85 7.65 -2.91
N THR A 34 -1.94 8.62 -3.82
CA THR A 34 -1.11 8.67 -5.02
C THR A 34 0.35 8.98 -4.66
N GLN A 35 1.28 8.24 -5.24
CA GLN A 35 2.70 8.40 -5.00
C GLN A 35 3.24 9.74 -5.54
N LEU A 36 4.32 10.22 -4.92
CA LEU A 36 5.10 11.36 -5.42
C LEU A 36 5.58 11.09 -6.85
N GLY A 37 5.44 12.07 -7.73
CA GLY A 37 5.85 11.95 -9.12
C GLY A 37 4.87 11.18 -10.03
N ALA A 38 3.88 10.49 -9.50
CA ALA A 38 2.91 9.79 -10.34
C ALA A 38 2.00 10.76 -11.09
N VAL A 39 1.90 10.58 -12.40
CA VAL A 39 0.94 11.30 -13.25
C VAL A 39 -0.44 10.71 -13.05
N ALA A 40 -1.42 11.56 -12.83
CA ALA A 40 -2.82 11.21 -12.65
C ALA A 40 -3.72 12.36 -13.11
N GLN A 41 -5.03 12.13 -13.20
CA GLN A 41 -5.96 13.23 -13.43
C GLN A 41 -5.81 14.29 -12.34
N PHE A 42 -5.76 15.56 -12.70
CA PHE A 42 -5.44 16.71 -11.86
C PHE A 42 -3.99 16.78 -11.33
N ALA A 43 -3.12 15.89 -11.81
CA ALA A 43 -1.69 15.90 -11.53
C ALA A 43 -0.89 15.54 -12.80
N ASN A 44 -1.10 16.28 -13.89
CA ASN A 44 -0.50 16.02 -15.20
C ASN A 44 1.03 16.15 -15.21
N GLY A 45 1.59 17.02 -14.36
CA GLY A 45 3.03 17.17 -14.14
C GLY A 45 3.59 16.33 -12.99
N GLY A 46 2.90 15.23 -12.66
CA GLY A 46 3.23 14.40 -11.49
C GLY A 46 2.73 15.00 -10.17
N LYS A 47 2.33 14.14 -9.26
CA LYS A 47 1.93 14.57 -7.91
C LYS A 47 3.14 15.11 -7.14
N ARG A 48 3.00 16.29 -6.56
CA ARG A 48 4.10 17.03 -5.90
C ARG A 48 4.20 16.77 -4.40
N THR A 49 3.26 16.02 -3.81
CA THR A 49 3.26 15.69 -2.38
C THR A 49 3.37 14.19 -2.19
N GLY A 50 4.01 13.76 -1.11
CA GLY A 50 4.14 12.35 -0.76
C GLY A 50 2.81 11.63 -0.58
N LYS A 51 2.83 10.32 -0.70
CA LYS A 51 1.72 9.44 -0.38
C LYS A 51 1.38 9.53 1.10
N LYS A 52 0.10 9.62 1.44
CA LYS A 52 -0.38 9.47 2.81
C LYS A 52 -0.06 8.06 3.31
N ASP A 53 0.69 7.96 4.38
CA ASP A 53 0.94 6.69 5.06
C ASP A 53 -0.25 6.35 5.99
N LEU A 54 -1.20 5.60 5.46
CA LEU A 54 -2.38 5.18 6.20
C LEU A 54 -2.01 4.16 7.30
N GLY A 55 -1.01 3.32 7.05
CA GLY A 55 -0.54 2.34 8.02
C GLY A 55 0.09 3.00 9.23
N ALA A 56 0.99 3.96 9.03
CA ALA A 56 1.59 4.73 10.11
C ALA A 56 0.53 5.46 10.95
N ILE A 57 -0.47 6.07 10.30
CA ILE A 57 -1.58 6.72 11.00
C ILE A 57 -2.35 5.71 11.85
N ALA A 58 -2.69 4.54 11.30
CA ALA A 58 -3.42 3.52 12.04
C ALA A 58 -2.61 2.97 13.24
N MET A 59 -1.31 2.80 13.09
CA MET A 59 -0.42 2.37 14.18
C MET A 59 -0.37 3.35 15.36
N THR A 60 -0.67 4.64 15.15
CA THR A 60 -0.67 5.64 16.24
C THR A 60 -1.73 5.38 17.30
N TYR A 61 -2.80 4.64 17.00
CA TYR A 61 -3.78 4.20 18.00
C TYR A 61 -3.20 3.22 19.01
N GLY A 62 -2.19 2.45 18.62
CA GLY A 62 -1.47 1.55 19.51
C GLY A 62 -2.16 0.22 19.79
N ASN A 63 -3.47 0.14 19.66
CA ASN A 63 -4.32 -1.04 19.88
C ASN A 63 -4.99 -1.55 18.59
N VAL A 64 -4.73 -0.93 17.44
CA VAL A 64 -5.24 -1.36 16.13
C VAL A 64 -4.25 -2.34 15.52
N TYR A 65 -4.74 -3.50 15.07
CA TYR A 65 -3.94 -4.39 14.22
C TYR A 65 -3.80 -3.77 12.83
N VAL A 66 -2.57 -3.71 12.31
CA VAL A 66 -2.33 -3.10 10.99
C VAL A 66 -1.43 -4.03 10.17
N ALA A 67 -1.80 -4.25 8.90
CA ALA A 67 -0.95 -4.99 7.97
C ALA A 67 -0.90 -4.32 6.60
N GLN A 68 0.28 -4.34 5.98
CA GLN A 68 0.47 -3.96 4.59
C GLN A 68 0.78 -5.21 3.79
N VAL A 69 -0.08 -5.51 2.83
CA VAL A 69 -0.11 -6.80 2.12
C VAL A 69 -0.14 -6.62 0.60
N ALA A 70 0.28 -7.66 -0.12
CA ALA A 70 0.12 -7.78 -1.57
C ALA A 70 0.00 -9.27 -1.90
N MET A 71 -1.14 -9.69 -2.44
CA MET A 71 -1.44 -11.10 -2.70
C MET A 71 -0.43 -11.74 -3.65
N GLY A 72 -0.13 -11.08 -4.77
CA GLY A 72 0.82 -11.58 -5.76
C GLY A 72 2.27 -11.59 -5.29
N ALA A 73 2.60 -10.83 -4.24
CA ALA A 73 3.95 -10.79 -3.69
C ALA A 73 4.23 -11.92 -2.69
N ASN A 74 3.30 -12.18 -1.79
CA ASN A 74 3.45 -13.21 -0.76
C ASN A 74 2.08 -13.65 -0.22
N GLU A 75 1.54 -14.73 -0.76
CA GLU A 75 0.25 -15.30 -0.36
C GLU A 75 0.24 -15.73 1.12
N GLN A 76 1.32 -16.35 1.59
CA GLN A 76 1.43 -16.80 2.97
C GLN A 76 1.40 -15.63 3.97
N HIS A 77 2.02 -14.51 3.61
CA HIS A 77 1.96 -13.27 4.41
C HIS A 77 0.53 -12.75 4.49
N LEU A 78 -0.20 -12.71 3.37
CA LEU A 78 -1.60 -12.29 3.33
C LEU A 78 -2.48 -13.20 4.21
N ILE A 79 -2.34 -14.52 4.08
CA ILE A 79 -3.09 -15.49 4.90
C ILE A 79 -2.80 -15.30 6.38
N THR A 80 -1.54 -15.09 6.74
CA THR A 80 -1.15 -14.83 8.12
C THR A 80 -1.78 -13.54 8.65
N ALA A 81 -1.71 -12.45 7.88
CA ALA A 81 -2.31 -11.17 8.25
C ALA A 81 -3.83 -11.26 8.44
N LEU A 82 -4.53 -12.00 7.56
CA LEU A 82 -5.97 -12.23 7.69
C LEU A 82 -6.33 -13.01 8.96
N LYS A 83 -5.57 -14.06 9.28
CA LYS A 83 -5.79 -14.86 10.49
C LYS A 83 -5.51 -14.06 11.78
N GLU A 84 -4.46 -13.26 11.78
CA GLU A 84 -4.14 -12.39 12.92
C GLU A 84 -5.20 -11.29 13.10
N ALA A 85 -5.68 -10.69 12.00
CA ALA A 85 -6.75 -9.70 12.04
C ALA A 85 -8.06 -10.29 12.59
N GLU A 86 -8.40 -11.51 12.20
CA GLU A 86 -9.59 -12.23 12.69
C GLU A 86 -9.46 -12.61 14.18
N ALA A 87 -8.26 -12.90 14.63
CA ALA A 87 -8.00 -13.24 16.04
C ALA A 87 -7.87 -12.02 16.96
N HIS A 88 -7.64 -10.83 16.39
CA HIS A 88 -7.49 -9.59 17.15
C HIS A 88 -8.84 -9.10 17.67
N HIS A 89 -8.94 -8.87 18.98
CA HIS A 89 -10.13 -8.29 19.60
C HIS A 89 -10.05 -6.77 19.60
N GLY A 90 -10.56 -6.16 18.54
CA GLY A 90 -10.54 -4.73 18.29
C GLY A 90 -10.48 -4.41 16.80
N PRO A 91 -10.32 -3.14 16.44
CA PRO A 91 -10.27 -2.78 15.03
C PRO A 91 -8.97 -3.25 14.37
N SER A 92 -9.13 -3.88 13.20
CA SER A 92 -8.03 -4.30 12.34
C SER A 92 -8.12 -3.61 10.99
N ILE A 93 -6.97 -3.26 10.41
CA ILE A 93 -6.89 -2.69 9.06
C ILE A 93 -5.79 -3.37 8.25
N LEU A 94 -6.17 -3.95 7.11
CA LEU A 94 -5.25 -4.48 6.12
C LEU A 94 -5.23 -3.55 4.91
N ILE A 95 -4.04 -3.14 4.49
CA ILE A 95 -3.83 -2.25 3.34
C ILE A 95 -3.22 -3.09 2.23
N ALA A 96 -4.03 -3.42 1.23
CA ALA A 96 -3.65 -4.28 0.11
C ALA A 96 -3.31 -3.45 -1.12
N TYR A 97 -2.11 -3.64 -1.67
CA TYR A 97 -1.76 -3.05 -2.97
C TYR A 97 -2.65 -3.62 -4.06
N ALA A 98 -3.23 -2.75 -4.86
CA ALA A 98 -4.12 -3.14 -5.95
C ALA A 98 -3.72 -2.41 -7.24
N PRO A 99 -2.94 -3.06 -8.12
CA PRO A 99 -2.64 -2.50 -9.43
C PRO A 99 -3.90 -2.09 -10.18
N CYS A 100 -3.88 -0.90 -10.78
CA CYS A 100 -5.02 -0.29 -11.46
C CYS A 100 -4.70 -0.07 -12.93
N ILE A 101 -5.71 -0.10 -13.79
CA ILE A 101 -5.56 0.23 -15.22
C ILE A 101 -4.94 1.63 -15.42
N ASN A 102 -5.22 2.57 -14.50
CA ASN A 102 -4.65 3.93 -14.54
C ASN A 102 -3.15 3.99 -14.22
N HIS A 103 -2.54 2.92 -13.70
CA HIS A 103 -1.08 2.86 -13.55
C HIS A 103 -0.37 2.74 -14.88
N GLY A 104 -1.03 2.19 -15.92
CA GLY A 104 -0.44 2.00 -17.24
C GLY A 104 0.69 0.98 -17.21
N ILE A 105 0.44 -0.18 -16.62
CA ILE A 105 1.41 -1.28 -16.51
C ILE A 105 1.75 -1.76 -17.91
N SER A 106 3.01 -1.67 -18.32
CA SER A 106 3.48 -1.99 -19.68
C SER A 106 3.26 -3.47 -20.06
N LYS A 107 3.29 -4.36 -19.07
CA LYS A 107 3.01 -5.80 -19.23
C LYS A 107 1.52 -6.13 -19.32
N GLY A 108 0.64 -5.15 -19.10
CA GLY A 108 -0.81 -5.31 -19.08
C GLY A 108 -1.38 -5.81 -17.75
N MET A 109 -2.69 -5.63 -17.56
CA MET A 109 -3.40 -5.94 -16.31
C MET A 109 -3.45 -7.44 -15.99
N SER A 110 -3.28 -8.32 -16.98
CA SER A 110 -3.17 -9.77 -16.74
C SER A 110 -1.94 -10.14 -15.89
N GLN A 111 -0.97 -9.25 -15.78
CA GLN A 111 0.24 -9.40 -14.96
C GLN A 111 0.17 -8.64 -13.62
N ALA A 112 -1.02 -8.26 -13.17
CA ALA A 112 -1.19 -7.46 -11.94
C ALA A 112 -0.53 -8.10 -10.71
N GLN A 113 -0.65 -9.43 -10.54
CA GLN A 113 -0.01 -10.12 -9.42
C GLN A 113 1.52 -10.15 -9.53
N LEU A 114 2.07 -10.25 -10.75
CA LEU A 114 3.49 -10.09 -10.98
C LEU A 114 3.95 -8.67 -10.62
N GLU A 115 3.15 -7.67 -10.97
CA GLU A 115 3.44 -6.27 -10.62
C GLU A 115 3.47 -6.05 -9.11
N GLU A 116 2.55 -6.66 -8.35
CA GLU A 116 2.58 -6.66 -6.88
C GLU A 116 3.89 -7.30 -6.33
N LYS A 117 4.32 -8.41 -6.93
CA LYS A 117 5.58 -9.07 -6.55
C LYS A 117 6.77 -8.16 -6.80
N LEU A 118 6.88 -7.56 -7.99
CA LEU A 118 7.97 -6.65 -8.35
C LEU A 118 7.99 -5.42 -7.44
N ALA A 119 6.81 -4.84 -7.14
CA ALA A 119 6.67 -3.73 -6.21
C ALA A 119 7.23 -4.06 -4.82
N SER A 120 6.95 -5.27 -4.32
CA SER A 120 7.46 -5.72 -3.02
C SER A 120 8.97 -5.96 -3.05
N GLU A 121 9.48 -6.65 -4.08
CA GLU A 121 10.89 -7.01 -4.22
C GLU A 121 11.80 -5.78 -4.40
N CYS A 122 11.33 -4.72 -5.06
CA CYS A 122 12.11 -3.49 -5.24
C CYS A 122 11.98 -2.48 -4.08
N GLY A 123 11.14 -2.78 -3.08
CA GLY A 123 10.91 -1.91 -1.93
C GLY A 123 9.88 -0.80 -2.14
N TYR A 124 9.20 -0.78 -3.30
CA TYR A 124 8.09 0.15 -3.55
C TYR A 124 6.90 -0.12 -2.63
N TRP A 125 6.58 -1.39 -2.37
CA TRP A 125 5.50 -1.82 -1.50
C TRP A 125 5.99 -2.85 -0.48
N PRO A 126 6.60 -2.43 0.66
CA PRO A 126 7.08 -3.35 1.68
C PRO A 126 5.93 -4.06 2.38
N LEU A 127 6.12 -5.35 2.69
CA LEU A 127 5.17 -6.17 3.43
C LEU A 127 5.53 -6.17 4.90
N TRP A 128 4.58 -5.85 5.77
CA TRP A 128 4.76 -5.79 7.20
C TRP A 128 3.45 -5.97 7.96
N ARG A 129 3.55 -6.25 9.25
CA ARG A 129 2.41 -6.37 10.17
C ARG A 129 2.74 -5.65 11.47
N TYR A 130 1.75 -5.06 12.09
CA TYR A 130 1.81 -4.48 13.42
C TYR A 130 0.80 -5.22 14.29
N VAL A 131 1.31 -5.99 15.26
CA VAL A 131 0.57 -6.89 16.14
C VAL A 131 0.58 -6.32 17.54
N PRO A 132 -0.49 -5.61 17.98
CA PRO A 132 -0.52 -4.91 19.27
C PRO A 132 -0.25 -5.82 20.48
N GLU A 133 -0.68 -7.08 20.43
CA GLU A 133 -0.56 -8.07 21.48
C GLU A 133 0.89 -8.32 21.89
N LEU A 134 1.84 -8.23 20.97
CA LEU A 134 3.26 -8.43 21.23
C LEU A 134 3.83 -7.42 22.24
N LYS A 135 3.21 -6.25 22.40
CA LYS A 135 3.60 -5.27 23.43
C LYS A 135 3.44 -5.83 24.85
N ALA A 136 2.36 -6.56 25.10
CA ALA A 136 2.11 -7.19 26.39
C ALA A 136 3.16 -8.27 26.72
N GLU A 137 3.79 -8.84 25.69
CA GLU A 137 4.88 -9.80 25.81
C GLU A 137 6.28 -9.13 25.88
N GLY A 138 6.35 -7.80 25.87
CA GLY A 138 7.61 -7.05 25.84
C GLY A 138 8.36 -7.15 24.51
N LYS A 139 7.68 -7.54 23.43
CA LYS A 139 8.23 -7.69 22.07
C LYS A 139 7.92 -6.49 21.20
N ASN A 140 8.70 -6.29 20.13
CA ASN A 140 8.39 -5.30 19.11
C ASN A 140 7.10 -5.68 18.38
N PRO A 141 6.06 -4.84 18.39
CA PRO A 141 4.83 -5.12 17.67
C PRO A 141 4.97 -5.02 16.15
N PHE A 142 5.99 -4.33 15.65
CA PHE A 142 6.23 -4.19 14.21
C PHE A 142 7.09 -5.34 13.68
N ILE A 143 6.56 -6.03 12.67
CA ILE A 143 7.21 -7.18 12.02
C ILE A 143 7.36 -6.86 10.53
N LEU A 144 8.59 -6.59 10.09
CA LEU A 144 8.92 -6.43 8.68
C LEU A 144 9.07 -7.83 8.05
N THR A 145 8.25 -8.13 7.03
CA THR A 145 8.30 -9.40 6.29
C THR A 145 9.12 -9.29 5.01
N SER A 146 9.10 -8.12 4.36
CA SER A 146 9.91 -7.88 3.17
C SER A 146 11.39 -8.04 3.46
N LYS A 147 12.11 -8.59 2.49
CA LYS A 147 13.58 -8.63 2.48
C LYS A 147 14.15 -7.29 2.04
N GLU A 148 15.48 -7.18 2.08
CA GLU A 148 16.21 -6.05 1.49
C GLU A 148 15.80 -5.86 0.03
N PRO A 149 15.54 -4.61 -0.40
CA PRO A 149 15.21 -4.29 -1.78
C PRO A 149 16.29 -4.75 -2.77
N ASN A 150 15.86 -5.27 -3.92
CA ASN A 150 16.76 -5.78 -4.95
C ASN A 150 17.44 -4.70 -5.83
N GLY A 151 17.19 -3.42 -5.55
CA GLY A 151 17.75 -2.28 -6.30
C GLY A 151 17.04 -1.95 -7.63
N GLN A 152 15.96 -2.65 -7.98
CA GLN A 152 15.24 -2.47 -9.26
C GLN A 152 14.07 -1.48 -9.18
N LEU A 153 14.07 -0.55 -8.24
CA LEU A 153 12.97 0.41 -8.06
C LEU A 153 12.74 1.25 -9.33
N LEU A 154 13.82 1.73 -9.97
CA LEU A 154 13.70 2.52 -11.18
C LEU A 154 13.10 1.71 -12.33
N ASP A 155 13.51 0.47 -12.50
CA ASP A 155 12.98 -0.42 -13.55
C ASP A 155 11.49 -0.70 -13.33
N PHE A 156 11.07 -0.93 -12.07
CA PHE A 156 9.66 -1.06 -11.71
C PHE A 156 8.88 0.20 -12.08
N MET A 157 9.34 1.38 -11.67
CA MET A 157 8.66 2.65 -11.97
C MET A 157 8.58 2.92 -13.48
N MET A 158 9.64 2.65 -14.22
CA MET A 158 9.64 2.80 -15.69
C MET A 158 8.74 1.80 -16.40
N GLY A 159 8.37 0.72 -15.75
CA GLY A 159 7.36 -0.23 -16.21
C GLY A 159 5.92 0.29 -16.15
N GLU A 160 5.67 1.41 -15.47
CA GLU A 160 4.35 2.01 -15.32
C GLU A 160 4.28 3.38 -16.01
N THR A 161 3.30 3.59 -16.91
CA THR A 161 3.17 4.85 -17.67
C THR A 161 3.03 6.07 -16.76
N ARG A 162 2.40 5.92 -15.60
CA ARG A 162 2.20 7.03 -14.64
C ARG A 162 3.52 7.65 -14.15
N PHE A 163 4.63 6.91 -14.19
CA PHE A 163 5.98 7.43 -13.88
C PHE A 163 6.78 7.68 -15.15
N ALA A 164 6.79 6.70 -16.08
CA ALA A 164 7.58 6.79 -17.30
C ALA A 164 7.20 7.98 -18.21
N SER A 165 5.94 8.41 -18.20
CA SER A 165 5.52 9.59 -18.97
C SER A 165 6.15 10.89 -18.45
N LEU A 166 6.41 11.00 -17.14
CA LEU A 166 6.99 12.19 -16.54
C LEU A 166 8.39 12.48 -17.10
N THR A 167 9.22 11.45 -17.27
CA THR A 167 10.58 11.59 -17.83
C THR A 167 10.62 12.16 -19.25
N ARG A 168 9.51 11.98 -20.02
CA ARG A 168 9.37 12.50 -21.39
C ARG A 168 8.73 13.88 -21.42
N THR A 169 7.74 14.12 -20.55
CA THR A 169 6.93 15.33 -20.57
C THR A 169 7.55 16.46 -19.71
N PHE A 170 8.23 16.09 -18.63
CA PHE A 170 8.84 16.99 -17.67
C PHE A 170 10.21 16.45 -17.20
N PRO A 171 11.23 16.41 -18.10
CA PRO A 171 12.50 15.75 -17.80
C PRO A 171 13.31 16.42 -16.67
N GLU A 172 12.95 17.63 -16.26
CA GLU A 172 13.61 18.37 -15.19
C GLU A 172 12.93 18.20 -13.82
N THR A 173 11.89 17.37 -13.75
CA THR A 173 11.19 17.10 -12.49
C THR A 173 11.65 15.81 -11.86
#